data_105985ff20e5c6be8e07d3e9ac96a0e7
#
_entry.id   105985ff20e5c6be8e07d3e9ac96a0e7
#
_cell.length_a   1.000
_cell.length_b   1.000
_cell.length_c   1.000
_cell.angle_alpha   90.00
_cell.angle_beta   90.00
_cell.angle_gamma   90.00
#
_symmetry.space_group_name_H-M   'P 1'
#
loop_
_entity.id
_entity.type
_entity.pdbx_description
1 polymer ?
#
loop_
_entity_poly.entity_id
_entity_poly.type
_entity_poly.pdbx_seq_one_letter_code
_entity_poly.pdbx_strand_id
1 'polypeptide(L)'
;MPKFNEIFTQLTPNPLTNLSKRGIMNMYAYIFFNRSLNMPELLSPAGNPEKLRAALAYGADAVYLAGQQFGMRSQAGNFTVPQIYDAVKLAHSMGKKVYLTLNTMPRTHEYPHLYKFLDDLRGSGIDAVIVADLGVMATVKEMLPDMEIHISTQASIISPAAACAYAALGARRLVLARELQFHEIKAIRDALPADIELEAFIHGSMCVSYSGRCLLANTMTDGRDGNRGTCSQPCRWNYTIYEEKRPHFPIPVEQTELGTFFLSSRDMCMIEHIPELMESGIDSFKIEGRMKSAYYTAVVTNTYRMAMDAYTRDPAGYTFDPAWMRELDSVSHREYATGFYLDDPMKEPQLVQGGHYIGEKAYYGTALETESPEARAELATILANQIPYETADGRLYRFMEKNKVRAADPAEVISPGKTGQFFYVGELYDTEGRIRANIPHPQMIFWARVPFAVAAGDIMRVGNK
;
A
#
# COMPACT_ATOMS: atom_id res chain seq x y z
N MET A 1 -17.19 -35.24 -22.11
CA MET A 1 -17.06 -34.28 -20.99
C MET A 1 -18.07 -34.57 -19.86
N PRO A 2 -18.02 -35.71 -19.19
CA PRO A 2 -18.88 -35.96 -18.03
C PRO A 2 -18.12 -36.16 -16.70
N LYS A 3 -16.83 -35.91 -16.60
CA LYS A 3 -16.04 -36.19 -15.38
C LYS A 3 -15.73 -34.99 -14.49
N PHE A 4 -16.10 -33.78 -14.88
CA PHE A 4 -15.84 -32.60 -14.06
C PHE A 4 -16.80 -32.46 -12.88
N ASN A 5 -18.05 -32.90 -13.03
CA ASN A 5 -19.05 -32.84 -11.95
C ASN A 5 -18.84 -33.89 -10.85
N GLU A 6 -18.17 -35.02 -11.11
CA GLU A 6 -17.94 -36.06 -10.11
C GLU A 6 -16.81 -35.72 -9.13
N ILE A 7 -15.84 -34.91 -9.54
CA ILE A 7 -14.74 -34.48 -8.66
C ILE A 7 -15.24 -33.46 -7.63
N PHE A 8 -16.18 -32.60 -8.02
CA PHE A 8 -16.74 -31.58 -7.11
C PHE A 8 -17.73 -32.14 -6.08
N THR A 9 -18.39 -33.26 -6.37
CA THR A 9 -19.36 -33.87 -5.45
C THR A 9 -18.72 -34.71 -4.33
N GLN A 10 -17.43 -35.05 -4.44
CA GLN A 10 -16.71 -35.80 -3.41
C GLN A 10 -15.96 -34.90 -2.40
N LEU A 11 -15.86 -33.61 -2.62
CA LEU A 11 -15.01 -32.70 -1.81
C LEU A 11 -15.79 -31.86 -0.78
N THR A 12 -17.13 -31.88 -0.78
CA THR A 12 -17.90 -31.17 0.25
C THR A 12 -19.12 -31.97 0.69
N PRO A 13 -19.19 -32.43 1.92
CA PRO A 13 -20.49 -32.72 2.53
C PRO A 13 -21.20 -31.37 2.66
N ASN A 14 -22.25 -31.16 1.86
CA ASN A 14 -23.05 -29.96 1.87
C ASN A 14 -23.81 -29.84 3.23
N PRO A 15 -23.40 -28.97 4.17
CA PRO A 15 -24.06 -28.85 5.47
C PRO A 15 -25.46 -28.22 5.39
N LEU A 16 -25.92 -27.84 4.18
CA LEU A 16 -27.17 -27.09 3.98
C LEU A 16 -28.39 -27.98 3.67
N THR A 17 -28.24 -29.31 3.58
CA THR A 17 -29.35 -30.21 3.18
C THR A 17 -30.47 -30.33 4.20
N ASN A 18 -30.34 -29.80 5.42
CA ASN A 18 -31.33 -29.92 6.50
C ASN A 18 -31.92 -28.59 7.00
N LEU A 19 -31.64 -27.47 6.35
CA LEU A 19 -32.22 -26.16 6.74
C LEU A 19 -33.40 -25.80 5.85
N SER A 20 -34.50 -25.32 6.47
CA SER A 20 -35.64 -24.75 5.73
C SER A 20 -35.18 -23.49 4.96
N LYS A 21 -35.84 -23.16 3.83
CA LYS A 21 -35.55 -21.93 3.05
C LYS A 21 -35.52 -20.68 3.93
N ARG A 22 -36.32 -20.64 4.99
CA ARG A 22 -36.37 -19.56 5.98
C ARG A 22 -35.16 -19.57 6.92
N GLY A 23 -34.64 -20.75 7.27
CA GLY A 23 -33.43 -20.92 8.07
C GLY A 23 -32.16 -20.51 7.27
N ILE A 24 -32.13 -20.86 5.99
CA ILE A 24 -31.08 -20.44 5.05
C ILE A 24 -31.09 -18.90 4.87
N MET A 25 -32.25 -18.31 4.67
CA MET A 25 -32.40 -16.85 4.50
C MET A 25 -32.06 -16.07 5.78
N ASN A 26 -32.42 -16.60 6.96
CA ASN A 26 -32.03 -16.02 8.24
C ASN A 26 -30.53 -16.18 8.53
N MET A 27 -29.91 -17.29 8.14
CA MET A 27 -28.46 -17.50 8.26
C MET A 27 -27.69 -16.58 7.32
N TYR A 28 -28.13 -16.40 6.07
CA TYR A 28 -27.55 -15.43 5.15
C TYR A 28 -27.73 -14.00 5.65
N ALA A 29 -28.92 -13.63 6.14
CA ALA A 29 -29.16 -12.32 6.74
C ALA A 29 -28.30 -12.10 7.99
N TYR A 30 -28.11 -13.10 8.85
CA TYR A 30 -27.26 -13.03 10.03
C TYR A 30 -25.77 -12.91 9.67
N ILE A 31 -25.31 -13.69 8.68
CA ILE A 31 -23.92 -13.62 8.18
C ILE A 31 -23.68 -12.28 7.48
N PHE A 32 -24.64 -11.81 6.68
CA PHE A 32 -24.56 -10.51 6.00
C PHE A 32 -24.58 -9.36 7.01
N PHE A 33 -25.45 -9.44 8.02
CA PHE A 33 -25.57 -8.44 9.08
C PHE A 33 -24.33 -8.39 9.98
N ASN A 34 -23.73 -9.54 10.33
CA ASN A 34 -22.49 -9.58 11.11
C ASN A 34 -21.26 -9.17 10.31
N ARG A 35 -21.22 -9.39 8.97
CA ARG A 35 -20.16 -8.86 8.12
C ARG A 35 -20.27 -7.35 7.88
N SER A 36 -21.47 -6.83 7.77
CA SER A 36 -21.70 -5.37 7.66
C SER A 36 -21.32 -4.59 8.92
N LEU A 37 -21.02 -5.28 10.03
CA LEU A 37 -20.54 -4.67 11.29
C LEU A 37 -19.00 -4.69 11.41
N ASN A 38 -18.29 -5.47 10.58
CA ASN A 38 -16.82 -5.49 10.59
C ASN A 38 -16.28 -4.59 9.49
N MET A 39 -15.62 -3.52 9.91
CA MET A 39 -14.87 -2.65 9.01
C MET A 39 -13.77 -3.44 8.28
N PRO A 40 -13.65 -3.33 6.94
CA PRO A 40 -12.56 -3.96 6.21
C PRO A 40 -11.19 -3.52 6.74
N GLU A 41 -10.24 -4.44 6.71
CA GLU A 41 -8.85 -4.18 7.09
C GLU A 41 -8.20 -3.19 6.11
N LEU A 42 -7.53 -2.17 6.59
CA LEU A 42 -6.68 -1.30 5.78
C LEU A 42 -5.25 -1.84 5.78
N LEU A 43 -4.84 -2.42 4.64
CA LEU A 43 -3.54 -3.05 4.44
C LEU A 43 -2.57 -2.12 3.71
N SER A 44 -1.52 -1.68 4.41
CA SER A 44 -0.55 -0.72 3.89
C SER A 44 0.81 -1.33 3.54
N PRO A 45 1.53 -0.74 2.57
CA PRO A 45 2.85 -1.22 2.17
C PRO A 45 3.93 -0.82 3.17
N ALA A 46 4.83 -1.78 3.49
CA ALA A 46 6.03 -1.54 4.28
C ALA A 46 7.27 -1.99 3.49
N GLY A 47 7.89 -1.08 2.73
CA GLY A 47 9.08 -1.39 1.92
C GLY A 47 10.39 -1.40 2.73
N ASN A 48 10.41 -0.79 3.92
CA ASN A 48 11.52 -0.75 4.86
C ASN A 48 11.00 -0.37 6.27
N PRO A 49 11.84 -0.41 7.33
CA PRO A 49 11.41 -0.08 8.70
C PRO A 49 10.84 1.33 8.90
N GLU A 50 11.26 2.33 8.14
CA GLU A 50 10.70 3.69 8.20
C GLU A 50 9.26 3.71 7.69
N LYS A 51 9.00 3.07 6.53
CA LYS A 51 7.66 2.96 5.95
C LYS A 51 6.72 2.11 6.81
N LEU A 52 7.26 1.07 7.47
CA LEU A 52 6.51 0.28 8.45
C LEU A 52 5.97 1.16 9.57
N ARG A 53 6.85 1.95 10.21
CA ARG A 53 6.43 2.87 11.28
C ARG A 53 5.42 3.89 10.79
N ALA A 54 5.62 4.46 9.59
CA ALA A 54 4.67 5.38 8.99
C ALA A 54 3.30 4.74 8.76
N ALA A 55 3.24 3.54 8.17
CA ALA A 55 1.99 2.82 7.95
C ALA A 55 1.22 2.58 9.24
N LEU A 56 1.91 2.05 10.26
CA LEU A 56 1.30 1.72 11.55
C LEU A 56 0.81 2.98 12.30
N ALA A 57 1.61 4.04 12.32
CA ALA A 57 1.27 5.29 12.99
C ALA A 57 0.07 5.99 12.34
N TYR A 58 -0.06 5.90 11.01
CA TYR A 58 -1.10 6.58 10.23
C TYR A 58 -2.35 5.73 9.96
N GLY A 59 -2.56 4.63 10.70
CA GLY A 59 -3.84 3.96 10.79
C GLY A 59 -4.00 2.69 9.98
N ALA A 60 -2.91 2.05 9.52
CA ALA A 60 -2.98 0.71 8.96
C ALA A 60 -3.43 -0.31 10.03
N ASP A 61 -4.28 -1.26 9.63
CA ASP A 61 -4.66 -2.41 10.47
C ASP A 61 -3.70 -3.57 10.28
N ALA A 62 -3.11 -3.65 9.08
CA ALA A 62 -2.07 -4.60 8.75
C ALA A 62 -1.05 -3.97 7.80
N VAL A 63 0.14 -4.55 7.77
CA VAL A 63 1.19 -4.15 6.82
C VAL A 63 1.68 -5.36 6.05
N TYR A 64 2.04 -5.15 4.77
CA TYR A 64 2.72 -6.19 4.00
C TYR A 64 4.14 -5.77 3.64
N LEU A 65 5.06 -6.68 3.87
CA LEU A 65 6.50 -6.47 3.67
C LEU A 65 7.13 -7.64 2.90
N ALA A 66 8.39 -7.52 2.55
CA ALA A 66 9.15 -8.61 1.92
C ALA A 66 10.50 -8.79 2.61
N GLY A 67 10.96 -10.01 2.63
CA GLY A 67 12.36 -10.33 2.88
C GLY A 67 13.24 -9.92 1.69
N GLN A 68 14.54 -10.03 1.86
CA GLN A 68 15.52 -9.76 0.78
C GLN A 68 15.42 -10.76 -0.38
N GLN A 69 14.73 -11.89 -0.16
CA GLN A 69 14.52 -12.95 -1.14
C GLN A 69 13.02 -13.27 -1.30
N PHE A 70 12.66 -13.88 -2.42
CA PHE A 70 11.32 -14.39 -2.76
C PHE A 70 10.18 -13.37 -2.78
N GLY A 71 10.44 -12.09 -2.53
CA GLY A 71 9.46 -11.01 -2.64
C GLY A 71 9.59 -10.24 -3.95
N MET A 72 8.44 -9.84 -4.54
CA MET A 72 8.42 -8.86 -5.62
C MET A 72 8.98 -7.52 -5.12
N ARG A 73 9.47 -6.65 -6.04
CA ARG A 73 10.07 -5.35 -5.69
C ARG A 73 11.41 -5.48 -4.94
N SER A 74 12.35 -6.20 -5.51
CA SER A 74 13.70 -6.41 -4.93
C SER A 74 14.45 -5.12 -4.57
N GLN A 75 14.13 -3.99 -5.22
CA GLN A 75 14.74 -2.67 -4.96
C GLN A 75 14.04 -1.85 -3.86
N ALA A 76 13.06 -2.40 -3.16
CA ALA A 76 12.29 -1.66 -2.14
C ALA A 76 13.01 -1.48 -0.80
N GLY A 77 14.28 -1.89 -0.69
CA GLY A 77 15.03 -1.96 0.57
C GLY A 77 14.81 -3.28 1.31
N ASN A 78 13.58 -3.75 1.39
CA ASN A 78 13.17 -5.02 2.00
C ASN A 78 13.74 -5.24 3.43
N PHE A 79 13.40 -6.35 4.07
CA PHE A 79 13.77 -6.62 5.46
C PHE A 79 14.73 -7.81 5.54
N THR A 80 15.76 -7.70 6.37
CA THR A 80 16.52 -8.86 6.83
C THR A 80 15.66 -9.71 7.77
N VAL A 81 16.02 -10.98 7.98
CA VAL A 81 15.27 -11.86 8.91
C VAL A 81 15.15 -11.22 10.31
N PRO A 82 16.22 -10.70 10.96
CA PRO A 82 16.08 -10.00 12.23
C PRO A 82 15.11 -8.80 12.17
N GLN A 83 15.15 -8.01 11.10
CA GLN A 83 14.22 -6.89 10.94
C GLN A 83 12.77 -7.33 10.77
N ILE A 84 12.51 -8.53 10.21
CA ILE A 84 11.17 -9.11 10.15
C ILE A 84 10.64 -9.40 11.56
N TYR A 85 11.47 -9.99 12.43
CA TYR A 85 11.11 -10.23 13.84
C TYR A 85 10.81 -8.91 14.56
N ASP A 86 11.64 -7.89 14.37
CA ASP A 86 11.42 -6.55 14.95
C ASP A 86 10.13 -5.91 14.42
N ALA A 87 9.84 -6.07 13.12
CA ALA A 87 8.62 -5.56 12.49
C ALA A 87 7.37 -6.20 13.07
N VAL A 88 7.38 -7.53 13.25
CA VAL A 88 6.27 -8.27 13.87
C VAL A 88 6.07 -7.84 15.32
N LYS A 89 7.15 -7.77 16.10
CA LYS A 89 7.08 -7.33 17.50
C LYS A 89 6.49 -5.93 17.63
N LEU A 90 6.90 -4.99 16.76
CA LEU A 90 6.37 -3.63 16.74
C LEU A 90 4.89 -3.62 16.37
N ALA A 91 4.49 -4.27 15.29
CA ALA A 91 3.11 -4.29 14.82
C ALA A 91 2.18 -4.95 15.88
N HIS A 92 2.59 -6.10 16.43
CA HIS A 92 1.81 -6.81 17.45
C HIS A 92 1.69 -5.99 18.75
N SER A 93 2.70 -5.19 19.12
CA SER A 93 2.60 -4.28 20.27
C SER A 93 1.52 -3.21 20.11
N MET A 94 1.12 -2.93 18.86
CA MET A 94 0.05 -2.01 18.49
C MET A 94 -1.27 -2.74 18.12
N GLY A 95 -1.34 -4.07 18.29
CA GLY A 95 -2.49 -4.89 17.90
C GLY A 95 -2.69 -5.00 16.38
N LYS A 96 -1.63 -4.82 15.59
CA LYS A 96 -1.64 -4.84 14.12
C LYS A 96 -0.97 -6.08 13.56
N LYS A 97 -1.30 -6.46 12.31
CA LYS A 97 -0.82 -7.68 11.65
C LYS A 97 0.30 -7.41 10.65
N VAL A 98 1.11 -8.44 10.38
CA VAL A 98 2.21 -8.41 9.41
C VAL A 98 2.11 -9.57 8.44
N TYR A 99 2.04 -9.25 7.14
CA TYR A 99 2.01 -10.24 6.07
C TYR A 99 3.30 -10.20 5.25
N LEU A 100 3.92 -11.38 5.07
CA LEU A 100 5.18 -11.50 4.33
C LEU A 100 4.90 -11.93 2.88
N THR A 101 5.43 -11.20 1.91
CA THR A 101 5.33 -11.61 0.51
C THR A 101 6.38 -12.66 0.15
N LEU A 102 5.91 -13.80 -0.36
CA LEU A 102 6.66 -14.88 -1.00
C LEU A 102 6.11 -15.11 -2.41
N ASN A 103 5.94 -14.03 -3.16
CA ASN A 103 5.14 -14.02 -4.37
C ASN A 103 5.94 -13.95 -5.67
N THR A 104 7.22 -14.31 -5.63
CA THR A 104 8.01 -14.63 -6.84
C THR A 104 7.75 -16.08 -7.26
N MET A 105 8.16 -16.43 -8.49
CA MET A 105 8.11 -17.78 -9.04
C MET A 105 9.51 -18.39 -9.00
N PRO A 106 9.89 -19.14 -7.95
CA PRO A 106 11.23 -19.71 -7.82
C PRO A 106 11.45 -20.82 -8.82
N ARG A 107 12.68 -20.90 -9.36
CA ARG A 107 13.11 -22.01 -10.20
C ARG A 107 13.65 -23.17 -9.33
N THR A 108 13.73 -24.37 -9.89
CA THR A 108 14.12 -25.59 -9.17
C THR A 108 15.39 -25.41 -8.32
N HIS A 109 16.41 -24.72 -8.82
CA HIS A 109 17.68 -24.50 -8.11
C HIS A 109 17.58 -23.49 -6.95
N GLU A 110 16.46 -22.76 -6.82
CA GLU A 110 16.24 -21.77 -5.77
C GLU A 110 15.52 -22.36 -4.54
N TYR A 111 14.90 -23.56 -4.68
CA TYR A 111 14.16 -24.19 -3.58
C TYR A 111 14.99 -24.46 -2.32
N PRO A 112 16.28 -24.86 -2.38
CA PRO A 112 17.12 -24.96 -1.18
C PRO A 112 17.19 -23.65 -0.38
N HIS A 113 17.23 -22.50 -1.06
CA HIS A 113 17.22 -21.19 -0.42
C HIS A 113 15.83 -20.85 0.15
N LEU A 114 14.74 -21.27 -0.52
CA LEU A 114 13.39 -21.11 -0.02
C LEU A 114 13.18 -21.92 1.27
N TYR A 115 13.61 -23.18 1.30
CA TYR A 115 13.53 -24.01 2.50
C TYR A 115 14.27 -23.39 3.68
N LYS A 116 15.50 -22.92 3.45
CA LYS A 116 16.27 -22.21 4.48
C LYS A 116 15.54 -20.96 4.97
N PHE A 117 15.02 -20.15 4.06
CA PHE A 117 14.32 -18.92 4.41
C PHE A 117 13.05 -19.20 5.23
N LEU A 118 12.25 -20.22 4.86
CA LEU A 118 11.08 -20.62 5.62
C LEU A 118 11.46 -21.14 7.02
N ASP A 119 12.58 -21.87 7.13
CA ASP A 119 13.08 -22.32 8.43
C ASP A 119 13.53 -21.13 9.32
N ASP A 120 14.23 -20.17 8.75
CA ASP A 120 14.64 -18.93 9.42
C ASP A 120 13.43 -18.09 9.91
N LEU A 121 12.23 -18.30 9.36
CA LEU A 121 10.99 -17.61 9.75
C LEU A 121 10.21 -18.31 10.87
N ARG A 122 10.62 -19.54 11.26
CA ARG A 122 9.94 -20.26 12.35
C ARG A 122 9.98 -19.45 13.64
N GLY A 123 8.81 -19.28 14.26
CA GLY A 123 8.69 -18.50 15.49
C GLY A 123 8.77 -16.99 15.33
N SER A 124 8.80 -16.47 14.09
CA SER A 124 8.81 -15.02 13.84
C SER A 124 7.49 -14.32 14.26
N GLY A 125 6.39 -15.07 14.33
CA GLY A 125 5.07 -14.53 14.61
C GLY A 125 4.41 -13.80 13.42
N ILE A 126 4.92 -14.00 12.19
CA ILE A 126 4.24 -13.50 10.97
C ILE A 126 2.83 -14.07 10.93
N ASP A 127 1.83 -13.21 10.66
CA ASP A 127 0.42 -13.60 10.67
C ASP A 127 0.02 -14.38 9.41
N ALA A 128 0.59 -14.03 8.24
CA ALA A 128 0.35 -14.76 6.99
C ALA A 128 1.48 -14.56 5.98
N VAL A 129 1.53 -15.46 4.99
CA VAL A 129 2.39 -15.32 3.80
C VAL A 129 1.55 -15.10 2.55
N ILE A 130 2.02 -14.19 1.67
CA ILE A 130 1.36 -13.89 0.39
C ILE A 130 2.11 -14.61 -0.71
N VAL A 131 1.51 -15.62 -1.33
CA VAL A 131 2.13 -16.50 -2.32
C VAL A 131 1.45 -16.41 -3.68
N ALA A 132 2.18 -16.62 -4.77
CA ALA A 132 1.64 -16.65 -6.13
C ALA A 132 1.80 -18.01 -6.81
N ASP A 133 2.85 -18.75 -6.46
CA ASP A 133 3.23 -20.02 -7.05
C ASP A 133 2.68 -21.18 -6.22
N LEU A 134 2.08 -22.17 -6.89
CA LEU A 134 1.49 -23.35 -6.22
C LEU A 134 2.55 -24.21 -5.54
N GLY A 135 3.78 -24.28 -6.09
CA GLY A 135 4.89 -25.01 -5.47
C GLY A 135 5.33 -24.35 -4.17
N VAL A 136 5.39 -23.00 -4.15
CA VAL A 136 5.65 -22.23 -2.93
C VAL A 136 4.54 -22.47 -1.91
N MET A 137 3.27 -22.44 -2.34
CA MET A 137 2.12 -22.71 -1.47
C MET A 137 2.22 -24.10 -0.82
N ALA A 138 2.49 -25.14 -1.61
CA ALA A 138 2.66 -26.49 -1.12
C ALA A 138 3.82 -26.61 -0.11
N THR A 139 4.96 -25.99 -0.43
CA THR A 139 6.15 -25.95 0.44
C THR A 139 5.86 -25.25 1.77
N VAL A 140 5.16 -24.13 1.75
CA VAL A 140 4.76 -23.42 2.99
C VAL A 140 3.86 -24.32 3.83
N LYS A 141 2.86 -24.96 3.24
CA LYS A 141 1.97 -25.90 3.98
C LYS A 141 2.70 -27.07 4.60
N GLU A 142 3.72 -27.59 3.94
CA GLU A 142 4.54 -28.68 4.46
C GLU A 142 5.45 -28.24 5.61
N MET A 143 6.15 -27.11 5.44
CA MET A 143 7.16 -26.64 6.39
C MET A 143 6.59 -25.83 7.56
N LEU A 144 5.51 -25.09 7.34
CA LEU A 144 4.85 -24.21 8.29
C LEU A 144 3.33 -24.45 8.26
N PRO A 145 2.85 -25.60 8.75
CA PRO A 145 1.45 -26.04 8.56
C PRO A 145 0.41 -25.11 9.17
N ASP A 146 0.78 -24.36 10.21
CA ASP A 146 -0.11 -23.37 10.88
C ASP A 146 -0.06 -21.99 10.23
N MET A 147 0.80 -21.77 9.23
CA MET A 147 0.94 -20.49 8.55
C MET A 147 -0.26 -20.20 7.68
N GLU A 148 -0.90 -19.06 7.91
CA GLU A 148 -1.98 -18.58 7.06
C GLU A 148 -1.46 -18.21 5.67
N ILE A 149 -2.18 -18.62 4.62
CA ILE A 149 -1.79 -18.41 3.23
C ILE A 149 -2.77 -17.49 2.53
N HIS A 150 -2.25 -16.35 2.05
CA HIS A 150 -2.95 -15.43 1.16
C HIS A 150 -2.47 -15.63 -0.28
N ILE A 151 -3.38 -15.77 -1.24
CA ILE A 151 -3.02 -15.87 -2.65
C ILE A 151 -2.80 -14.47 -3.21
N SER A 152 -1.61 -14.24 -3.77
CA SER A 152 -1.22 -12.96 -4.36
C SER A 152 -2.06 -12.62 -5.61
N THR A 153 -2.27 -11.34 -5.87
CA THR A 153 -2.81 -10.82 -7.15
C THR A 153 -2.03 -11.34 -8.37
N GLN A 154 -0.78 -11.74 -8.19
CA GLN A 154 0.07 -12.36 -9.23
C GLN A 154 -0.50 -13.70 -9.75
N ALA A 155 -1.38 -14.35 -9.02
CA ALA A 155 -2.11 -15.54 -9.47
C ALA A 155 -3.25 -15.20 -10.43
N SER A 156 -3.58 -13.92 -10.63
CA SER A 156 -4.60 -13.41 -11.55
C SER A 156 -5.99 -14.05 -11.33
N ILE A 157 -6.48 -14.01 -10.09
CA ILE A 157 -7.82 -14.55 -9.77
C ILE A 157 -8.88 -13.58 -10.31
N ILE A 158 -9.64 -14.03 -11.33
CA ILE A 158 -10.66 -13.24 -12.02
C ILE A 158 -12.02 -13.94 -12.11
N SER A 159 -12.18 -15.11 -11.48
CA SER A 159 -13.43 -15.86 -11.59
C SER A 159 -13.76 -16.62 -10.32
N PRO A 160 -15.06 -16.90 -10.05
CA PRO A 160 -15.49 -17.74 -8.94
C PRO A 160 -14.83 -19.12 -8.92
N ALA A 161 -14.68 -19.74 -10.10
CA ALA A 161 -14.08 -21.08 -10.19
C ALA A 161 -12.62 -21.11 -9.76
N ALA A 162 -11.82 -20.09 -10.16
CA ALA A 162 -10.42 -19.95 -9.72
C ALA A 162 -10.35 -19.69 -8.21
N ALA A 163 -11.21 -18.81 -7.70
CA ALA A 163 -11.28 -18.48 -6.28
C ALA A 163 -11.61 -19.71 -5.42
N CYS A 164 -12.63 -20.49 -5.80
CA CYS A 164 -12.98 -21.74 -5.12
C CYS A 164 -11.87 -22.79 -5.16
N ALA A 165 -11.12 -22.88 -6.28
CA ALA A 165 -10.00 -23.80 -6.40
C ALA A 165 -8.88 -23.46 -5.40
N TYR A 166 -8.50 -22.19 -5.27
CA TYR A 166 -7.51 -21.77 -4.29
C TYR A 166 -7.99 -21.95 -2.84
N ALA A 167 -9.26 -21.67 -2.56
CA ALA A 167 -9.86 -21.94 -1.25
C ALA A 167 -9.79 -23.45 -0.90
N ALA A 168 -10.14 -24.32 -1.85
CA ALA A 168 -10.04 -25.78 -1.68
C ALA A 168 -8.59 -26.26 -1.45
N LEU A 169 -7.60 -25.56 -2.01
CA LEU A 169 -6.18 -25.81 -1.74
C LEU A 169 -5.73 -25.27 -0.37
N GLY A 170 -6.61 -24.62 0.39
CA GLY A 170 -6.38 -24.14 1.76
C GLY A 170 -5.83 -22.72 1.84
N ALA A 171 -6.12 -21.87 0.86
CA ALA A 171 -5.94 -20.44 0.98
C ALA A 171 -6.99 -19.85 1.94
N ARG A 172 -6.57 -18.93 2.79
CA ARG A 172 -7.44 -18.20 3.72
C ARG A 172 -7.92 -16.88 3.13
N ARG A 173 -7.08 -16.19 2.36
CA ARG A 173 -7.39 -14.92 1.72
C ARG A 173 -6.97 -14.91 0.26
N LEU A 174 -7.77 -14.28 -0.58
CA LEU A 174 -7.55 -14.18 -2.02
C LEU A 174 -7.38 -12.72 -2.41
N VAL A 175 -6.16 -12.34 -2.84
CA VAL A 175 -5.92 -11.00 -3.41
C VAL A 175 -6.35 -11.02 -4.86
N LEU A 176 -7.44 -10.37 -5.14
CA LEU A 176 -8.07 -10.37 -6.46
C LEU A 176 -7.18 -9.69 -7.51
N ALA A 177 -7.37 -10.05 -8.76
CA ALA A 177 -6.85 -9.29 -9.89
C ALA A 177 -7.46 -7.88 -9.91
N ARG A 178 -6.71 -6.90 -10.40
CA ARG A 178 -7.15 -5.49 -10.43
C ARG A 178 -8.03 -5.15 -11.63
N GLU A 179 -8.26 -6.11 -12.48
CA GLU A 179 -9.02 -6.03 -13.72
C GLU A 179 -10.50 -6.42 -13.55
N LEU A 180 -10.99 -6.51 -12.30
CA LEU A 180 -12.36 -6.87 -11.95
C LEU A 180 -13.24 -5.65 -11.70
N GLN A 181 -14.49 -5.76 -12.15
CA GLN A 181 -15.57 -4.84 -11.80
C GLN A 181 -16.27 -5.27 -10.50
N PHE A 182 -16.98 -4.35 -9.82
CA PHE A 182 -17.69 -4.66 -8.58
C PHE A 182 -18.66 -5.84 -8.68
N HIS A 183 -19.38 -5.97 -9.81
CA HIS A 183 -20.29 -7.10 -9.99
C HIS A 183 -19.59 -8.46 -10.11
N GLU A 184 -18.37 -8.49 -10.67
CA GLU A 184 -17.55 -9.71 -10.74
C GLU A 184 -16.98 -10.08 -9.37
N ILE A 185 -16.53 -9.07 -8.59
CA ILE A 185 -16.09 -9.26 -7.20
C ILE A 185 -17.22 -9.84 -6.36
N LYS A 186 -18.44 -9.28 -6.53
CA LYS A 186 -19.63 -9.82 -5.86
C LYS A 186 -19.91 -11.28 -6.25
N ALA A 187 -19.81 -11.63 -7.52
CA ALA A 187 -19.98 -13.01 -7.98
C ALA A 187 -18.94 -13.96 -7.36
N ILE A 188 -17.68 -13.52 -7.20
CA ILE A 188 -16.64 -14.28 -6.51
C ILE A 188 -17.01 -14.43 -5.03
N ARG A 189 -17.44 -13.35 -4.37
CA ARG A 189 -17.82 -13.38 -2.96
C ARG A 189 -18.97 -14.34 -2.70
N ASP A 190 -20.00 -14.31 -3.56
CA ASP A 190 -21.19 -15.14 -3.42
C ASP A 190 -20.90 -16.64 -3.60
N ALA A 191 -19.83 -16.99 -4.32
CA ALA A 191 -19.41 -18.37 -4.56
C ALA A 191 -18.51 -18.95 -3.45
N LEU A 192 -17.95 -18.11 -2.59
CA LEU A 192 -16.96 -18.53 -1.59
C LEU A 192 -17.61 -18.77 -0.21
N PRO A 193 -17.05 -19.73 0.58
CA PRO A 193 -17.38 -19.84 2.01
C PRO A 193 -17.16 -18.52 2.75
N ALA A 194 -17.92 -18.31 3.82
CA ALA A 194 -17.86 -17.08 4.60
C ALA A 194 -16.52 -16.86 5.31
N ASP A 195 -15.77 -17.91 5.57
CA ASP A 195 -14.47 -17.85 6.21
C ASP A 195 -13.32 -17.54 5.26
N ILE A 196 -13.51 -17.58 3.94
CA ILE A 196 -12.50 -17.15 2.96
C ILE A 196 -12.60 -15.65 2.76
N GLU A 197 -11.50 -14.94 2.93
CA GLU A 197 -11.42 -13.50 2.82
C GLU A 197 -11.05 -13.04 1.40
N LEU A 198 -11.60 -11.89 1.00
CA LEU A 198 -11.24 -11.20 -0.23
C LEU A 198 -10.42 -9.95 0.09
N GLU A 199 -9.32 -9.77 -0.65
CA GLU A 199 -8.48 -8.58 -0.60
C GLU A 199 -8.43 -7.95 -1.99
N ALA A 200 -8.55 -6.62 -2.06
CA ALA A 200 -8.47 -5.91 -3.32
C ALA A 200 -7.69 -4.60 -3.19
N PHE A 201 -7.01 -4.20 -4.27
CA PHE A 201 -6.30 -2.93 -4.30
C PHE A 201 -7.29 -1.78 -4.43
N ILE A 202 -7.08 -0.72 -3.65
CA ILE A 202 -7.90 0.50 -3.68
C ILE A 202 -7.11 1.74 -4.07
N HIS A 203 -5.77 1.68 -4.05
CA HIS A 203 -4.91 2.82 -4.37
C HIS A 203 -3.55 2.40 -4.88
N GLY A 204 -2.97 3.24 -5.75
CA GLY A 204 -1.58 3.17 -6.18
C GLY A 204 -1.38 2.67 -7.60
N SER A 205 -0.14 2.37 -7.93
CA SER A 205 0.29 2.15 -9.32
C SER A 205 -0.33 0.91 -9.94
N MET A 206 -0.98 1.08 -11.09
CA MET A 206 -1.47 -0.01 -11.95
C MET A 206 -0.38 -0.54 -12.87
N CYS A 207 -0.57 -1.75 -13.37
CA CYS A 207 0.26 -2.37 -14.40
C CYS A 207 -0.49 -2.37 -15.74
N VAL A 208 0.24 -2.24 -16.85
CA VAL A 208 -0.32 -2.33 -18.21
C VAL A 208 -0.80 -3.73 -18.56
N SER A 209 -0.25 -4.74 -17.93
CA SER A 209 -0.59 -6.16 -18.15
C SER A 209 -1.22 -6.76 -16.91
N TYR A 210 -1.99 -7.83 -17.10
CA TYR A 210 -2.43 -8.67 -15.99
C TYR A 210 -1.27 -9.00 -15.05
N SER A 211 -1.50 -8.95 -13.76
CA SER A 211 -0.49 -9.22 -12.75
C SER A 211 0.12 -10.62 -12.94
N GLY A 212 1.45 -10.72 -12.95
CA GLY A 212 2.17 -11.97 -13.18
C GLY A 212 2.19 -12.47 -14.63
N ARG A 213 1.76 -11.68 -15.63
CA ARG A 213 1.67 -12.08 -17.04
C ARG A 213 2.49 -11.21 -17.99
N CYS A 214 3.41 -10.39 -17.49
CA CYS A 214 4.17 -9.45 -18.30
C CYS A 214 5.61 -9.95 -18.54
N LEU A 215 6.04 -10.00 -19.80
CA LEU A 215 7.41 -10.29 -20.21
C LEU A 215 8.14 -9.05 -20.76
N LEU A 216 7.50 -7.88 -20.76
CA LEU A 216 8.03 -6.70 -21.44
C LEU A 216 9.40 -6.28 -20.87
N ALA A 217 9.58 -6.30 -19.56
CA ALA A 217 10.86 -5.96 -18.94
C ALA A 217 11.96 -6.97 -19.32
N ASN A 218 11.63 -8.25 -19.38
CA ASN A 218 12.57 -9.31 -19.77
C ASN A 218 13.05 -9.13 -21.22
N THR A 219 12.10 -8.77 -22.12
CA THR A 219 12.39 -8.60 -23.56
C THR A 219 13.15 -7.30 -23.85
N MET A 220 12.83 -6.21 -23.11
CA MET A 220 13.33 -4.86 -23.38
C MET A 220 14.63 -4.53 -22.61
N THR A 221 15.07 -5.41 -21.73
CA THR A 221 16.28 -5.20 -20.91
C THR A 221 17.03 -6.52 -20.72
N ASP A 222 18.31 -6.45 -20.33
CA ASP A 222 19.19 -7.60 -20.16
C ASP A 222 18.72 -8.57 -19.06
N GLY A 223 17.59 -9.26 -19.30
CA GLY A 223 17.07 -10.32 -18.44
C GLY A 223 16.38 -9.86 -17.14
N ARG A 224 16.03 -8.59 -17.00
CA ARG A 224 15.22 -8.12 -15.85
C ARG A 224 13.79 -8.63 -15.97
N ASP A 225 13.39 -9.47 -15.04
CA ASP A 225 12.09 -10.14 -15.07
C ASP A 225 11.11 -9.49 -14.09
N GLY A 226 10.02 -8.93 -14.65
CA GLY A 226 8.95 -8.31 -13.89
C GLY A 226 8.23 -9.30 -12.96
N ASN A 227 8.14 -10.56 -13.34
CA ASN A 227 7.48 -11.62 -12.55
C ASN A 227 8.38 -12.14 -11.42
N ARG A 228 9.63 -11.72 -11.38
CA ARG A 228 10.62 -12.05 -10.35
C ARG A 228 11.09 -10.83 -9.54
N GLY A 229 10.35 -9.73 -9.61
CA GLY A 229 10.59 -8.54 -8.80
C GLY A 229 11.58 -7.52 -9.36
N THR A 230 12.14 -7.73 -10.56
CA THR A 230 13.16 -6.86 -11.16
C THR A 230 12.65 -6.02 -12.33
N CYS A 231 11.35 -5.72 -12.38
CA CYS A 231 10.74 -4.92 -13.44
C CYS A 231 11.40 -3.54 -13.56
N SER A 232 11.90 -3.21 -14.77
CA SER A 232 12.46 -1.91 -15.12
C SER A 232 11.41 -0.90 -15.60
N GLN A 233 10.14 -1.30 -15.64
CA GLN A 233 9.00 -0.50 -16.07
C GLN A 233 9.12 0.04 -17.52
N PRO A 234 9.51 -0.76 -18.52
CA PRO A 234 9.68 -0.25 -19.88
C PRO A 234 8.36 0.25 -20.50
N CYS A 235 7.22 -0.22 -20.03
CA CYS A 235 5.91 0.34 -20.42
C CYS A 235 5.74 1.83 -20.09
N ARG A 236 6.65 2.41 -19.31
CA ARG A 236 6.62 3.82 -18.90
C ARG A 236 7.76 4.65 -19.50
N TRP A 237 8.57 4.08 -20.40
CA TRP A 237 9.61 4.79 -21.10
C TRP A 237 9.03 5.56 -22.27
N ASN A 238 9.72 6.61 -22.68
CA ASN A 238 9.42 7.32 -23.92
C ASN A 238 9.85 6.49 -25.12
N TYR A 239 8.96 6.35 -26.10
CA TYR A 239 9.23 5.62 -27.33
C TYR A 239 8.91 6.48 -28.55
N THR A 240 9.69 6.27 -29.61
CA THR A 240 9.34 6.68 -30.97
C THR A 240 9.17 5.41 -31.80
N ILE A 241 8.00 5.21 -32.38
CA ILE A 241 7.71 4.01 -33.17
C ILE A 241 7.83 4.35 -34.65
N TYR A 242 8.55 3.51 -35.37
CA TYR A 242 8.69 3.58 -36.82
C TYR A 242 8.19 2.27 -37.42
N GLU A 243 7.41 2.37 -38.50
CA GLU A 243 7.05 1.21 -39.31
C GLU A 243 8.19 0.95 -40.32
N GLU A 244 8.63 -0.32 -40.44
CA GLU A 244 9.82 -0.70 -41.20
C GLU A 244 9.80 -0.22 -42.66
N LYS A 245 8.61 -0.24 -43.28
CA LYS A 245 8.41 0.22 -44.66
C LYS A 245 8.26 1.73 -44.78
N ARG A 246 8.13 2.43 -43.68
CA ARG A 246 7.99 3.90 -43.58
C ARG A 246 8.92 4.52 -42.52
N PRO A 247 10.23 4.30 -42.62
CA PRO A 247 11.19 4.67 -41.55
C PRO A 247 11.32 6.18 -41.33
N HIS A 248 10.84 7.00 -42.28
CA HIS A 248 10.88 8.46 -42.18
C HIS A 248 9.58 9.09 -41.66
N PHE A 249 8.57 8.27 -41.36
CA PHE A 249 7.30 8.71 -40.80
C PHE A 249 7.14 8.09 -39.39
N PRO A 250 7.57 8.81 -38.32
CA PRO A 250 7.28 8.34 -36.98
C PRO A 250 5.76 8.26 -36.79
N ILE A 251 5.32 7.13 -36.26
CA ILE A 251 3.91 6.97 -35.91
C ILE A 251 3.71 7.66 -34.58
N PRO A 252 2.93 8.76 -34.51
CA PRO A 252 2.60 9.37 -33.24
C PRO A 252 1.71 8.40 -32.45
N VAL A 253 2.18 7.97 -31.30
CA VAL A 253 1.41 7.13 -30.37
C VAL A 253 0.81 8.01 -29.28
N GLU A 254 0.48 9.15 -29.43
CA GLU A 254 0.17 10.31 -28.59
C GLU A 254 1.39 11.14 -28.25
N GLN A 255 1.39 12.35 -28.72
CA GLN A 255 2.46 13.31 -28.54
C GLN A 255 2.03 14.38 -27.53
N THR A 256 2.72 14.45 -26.41
CA THR A 256 2.70 15.62 -25.52
C THR A 256 3.95 16.44 -25.74
N GLU A 257 3.99 17.70 -25.24
CA GLU A 257 5.20 18.53 -25.25
C GLU A 257 6.42 17.86 -24.58
N LEU A 258 6.21 16.79 -23.83
CA LEU A 258 7.17 16.11 -22.99
C LEU A 258 7.58 14.71 -23.51
N GLY A 259 7.00 14.24 -24.61
CA GLY A 259 7.34 12.96 -25.25
C GLY A 259 6.15 12.08 -25.58
N THR A 260 6.45 10.90 -26.14
CA THR A 260 5.47 9.88 -26.54
C THR A 260 5.48 8.72 -25.57
N PHE A 261 4.35 8.46 -24.91
CA PHE A 261 4.19 7.36 -23.96
C PHE A 261 3.28 6.29 -24.56
N PHE A 262 3.77 5.04 -24.63
CA PHE A 262 3.09 3.99 -25.36
C PHE A 262 2.15 3.13 -24.50
N LEU A 263 2.49 2.92 -23.22
CA LEU A 263 1.83 1.92 -22.38
C LEU A 263 1.64 2.36 -20.92
N SER A 264 1.77 3.65 -20.60
CA SER A 264 1.69 4.10 -19.20
C SER A 264 0.26 4.00 -18.66
N SER A 265 0.07 3.19 -17.63
CA SER A 265 -1.22 3.08 -16.93
C SER A 265 -1.41 4.21 -15.93
N ARG A 266 -2.65 4.63 -15.70
CA ARG A 266 -3.04 5.53 -14.59
C ARG A 266 -2.78 4.87 -13.25
N ASP A 267 -2.70 5.68 -12.18
CA ASP A 267 -2.69 5.18 -10.81
C ASP A 267 -4.13 5.02 -10.31
N MET A 268 -4.40 3.93 -9.61
CA MET A 268 -5.72 3.68 -9.03
C MET A 268 -5.94 4.61 -7.84
N CYS A 269 -7.14 5.18 -7.72
CA CYS A 269 -7.61 5.92 -6.55
C CYS A 269 -9.13 5.73 -6.38
N MET A 270 -9.52 5.09 -5.28
CA MET A 270 -10.91 4.79 -4.97
C MET A 270 -11.45 5.62 -3.81
N ILE A 271 -10.82 6.74 -3.46
CA ILE A 271 -11.16 7.53 -2.28
C ILE A 271 -12.57 8.15 -2.33
N GLU A 272 -13.07 8.45 -3.52
CA GLU A 272 -14.43 8.98 -3.72
C GLU A 272 -15.51 7.89 -3.64
N HIS A 273 -15.09 6.60 -3.68
CA HIS A 273 -15.94 5.42 -3.75
C HIS A 273 -15.88 4.55 -2.50
N ILE A 274 -15.68 5.17 -1.34
CA ILE A 274 -15.63 4.46 -0.06
C ILE A 274 -16.95 3.70 0.23
N PRO A 275 -18.15 4.27 0.00
CA PRO A 275 -19.40 3.53 0.20
C PRO A 275 -19.45 2.24 -0.60
N GLU A 276 -19.17 2.29 -1.90
CA GLU A 276 -19.21 1.13 -2.80
C GLU A 276 -18.16 0.08 -2.41
N LEU A 277 -16.97 0.51 -2.00
CA LEU A 277 -15.94 -0.40 -1.47
C LEU A 277 -16.41 -1.09 -0.20
N MET A 278 -16.93 -0.36 0.77
CA MET A 278 -17.40 -0.87 2.07
C MET A 278 -18.54 -1.89 1.92
N GLU A 279 -19.35 -1.74 0.87
CA GLU A 279 -20.51 -2.61 0.57
C GLU A 279 -20.16 -3.76 -0.39
N SER A 280 -18.96 -3.77 -0.98
CA SER A 280 -18.55 -4.73 -2.03
C SER A 280 -18.37 -6.18 -1.54
N GLY A 281 -18.25 -6.40 -0.22
CA GLY A 281 -17.92 -7.69 0.37
C GLY A 281 -16.41 -8.02 0.34
N ILE A 282 -15.55 -7.03 0.11
CA ILE A 282 -14.09 -7.12 0.26
C ILE A 282 -13.76 -7.00 1.75
N ASP A 283 -12.92 -7.89 2.26
CA ASP A 283 -12.54 -7.96 3.67
C ASP A 283 -11.25 -7.16 3.97
N SER A 284 -10.41 -6.88 2.97
CA SER A 284 -9.15 -6.14 3.13
C SER A 284 -8.89 -5.19 1.95
N PHE A 285 -8.67 -3.93 2.25
CA PHE A 285 -8.36 -2.85 1.31
C PHE A 285 -6.86 -2.61 1.24
N LYS A 286 -6.26 -2.90 0.10
CA LYS A 286 -4.82 -2.87 -0.09
C LYS A 286 -4.33 -1.62 -0.81
N ILE A 287 -3.34 -0.97 -0.25
CA ILE A 287 -2.62 0.14 -0.87
C ILE A 287 -1.35 -0.41 -1.55
N GLU A 288 -1.15 -0.11 -2.85
CA GLU A 288 0.13 -0.36 -3.53
C GLU A 288 1.09 0.81 -3.31
N GLY A 289 2.35 0.51 -2.98
CA GLY A 289 3.32 1.57 -2.78
C GLY A 289 4.62 1.16 -2.09
N ARG A 290 5.01 -0.12 -2.08
CA ARG A 290 6.25 -0.55 -1.40
C ARG A 290 7.50 0.19 -1.86
N MET A 291 7.54 0.63 -3.14
CA MET A 291 8.63 1.43 -3.71
C MET A 291 8.53 2.93 -3.41
N LYS A 292 7.37 3.40 -2.99
CA LYS A 292 7.10 4.82 -2.71
C LYS A 292 7.79 5.29 -1.41
N SER A 293 7.77 6.59 -1.12
CA SER A 293 8.35 7.20 0.09
C SER A 293 7.57 6.84 1.37
N ALA A 294 8.16 7.06 2.54
CA ALA A 294 7.45 6.97 3.82
C ALA A 294 6.36 8.04 3.91
N TYR A 295 6.58 9.21 3.32
CA TYR A 295 5.59 10.27 3.18
C TYR A 295 4.36 9.79 2.40
N TYR A 296 4.55 9.16 1.23
CA TYR A 296 3.45 8.55 0.48
C TYR A 296 2.67 7.54 1.34
N THR A 297 3.38 6.64 2.00
CA THR A 297 2.74 5.62 2.85
C THR A 297 1.89 6.25 3.96
N ALA A 298 2.43 7.25 4.65
CA ALA A 298 1.73 7.98 5.71
C ALA A 298 0.47 8.67 5.19
N VAL A 299 0.61 9.50 4.14
CA VAL A 299 -0.49 10.30 3.60
C VAL A 299 -1.61 9.42 3.06
N VAL A 300 -1.29 8.43 2.22
CA VAL A 300 -2.32 7.56 1.62
C VAL A 300 -3.03 6.74 2.70
N THR A 301 -2.28 6.13 3.63
CA THR A 301 -2.89 5.36 4.74
C THR A 301 -3.79 6.23 5.59
N ASN A 302 -3.32 7.42 6.00
CA ASN A 302 -4.08 8.38 6.80
C ASN A 302 -5.39 8.79 6.12
N THR A 303 -5.31 9.12 4.85
CA THR A 303 -6.47 9.59 4.08
C THR A 303 -7.55 8.52 3.95
N TYR A 304 -7.16 7.29 3.58
CA TYR A 304 -8.14 6.19 3.53
C TYR A 304 -8.68 5.84 4.92
N ARG A 305 -7.85 5.88 5.97
CA ARG A 305 -8.31 5.67 7.34
C ARG A 305 -9.37 6.69 7.74
N MET A 306 -9.13 7.99 7.50
CA MET A 306 -10.10 9.05 7.80
C MET A 306 -11.43 8.84 7.06
N ALA A 307 -11.38 8.50 5.77
CA ALA A 307 -12.56 8.29 4.95
C ALA A 307 -13.36 7.05 5.39
N MET A 308 -12.67 5.93 5.66
CA MET A 308 -13.29 4.70 6.17
C MET A 308 -13.92 4.91 7.56
N ASP A 309 -13.24 5.62 8.44
CA ASP A 309 -13.76 5.94 9.79
C ASP A 309 -14.97 6.89 9.72
N ALA A 310 -14.96 7.86 8.80
CA ALA A 310 -16.09 8.75 8.56
C ALA A 310 -17.32 7.97 8.09
N TYR A 311 -17.16 7.09 7.10
CA TYR A 311 -18.23 6.23 6.63
C TYR A 311 -18.76 5.30 7.75
N THR A 312 -17.86 4.64 8.47
CA THR A 312 -18.24 3.72 9.55
C THR A 312 -19.01 4.41 10.68
N ARG A 313 -18.68 5.68 10.96
CA ARG A 313 -19.35 6.48 12.00
C ARG A 313 -20.80 6.83 11.63
N ASP A 314 -21.04 7.18 10.39
CA ASP A 314 -22.35 7.58 9.89
C ASP A 314 -22.51 7.22 8.40
N PRO A 315 -22.84 5.97 8.07
CA PRO A 315 -22.99 5.54 6.67
C PRO A 315 -24.09 6.29 5.92
N ALA A 316 -25.18 6.66 6.62
CA ALA A 316 -26.32 7.34 5.99
C ALA A 316 -26.06 8.82 5.71
N GLY A 317 -25.26 9.47 6.54
CA GLY A 317 -24.87 10.87 6.38
C GLY A 317 -23.48 11.06 5.75
N TYR A 318 -22.83 9.99 5.29
CA TYR A 318 -21.49 10.09 4.70
C TYR A 318 -21.48 11.02 3.49
N THR A 319 -20.52 11.93 3.48
CA THR A 319 -20.21 12.77 2.34
C THR A 319 -18.70 12.78 2.12
N PHE A 320 -18.29 12.70 0.86
CA PHE A 320 -16.88 12.80 0.49
C PHE A 320 -16.33 14.19 0.85
N ASP A 321 -15.21 14.23 1.59
CA ASP A 321 -14.51 15.48 1.86
C ASP A 321 -13.44 15.72 0.79
N PRO A 322 -13.55 16.81 -0.01
CA PRO A 322 -12.54 17.15 -1.02
C PRO A 322 -11.12 17.37 -0.45
N ALA A 323 -11.00 17.56 0.86
CA ALA A 323 -9.69 17.64 1.51
C ALA A 323 -8.91 16.34 1.35
N TRP A 324 -9.57 15.18 1.33
CA TRP A 324 -8.92 13.89 1.14
C TRP A 324 -8.26 13.75 -0.23
N MET A 325 -8.92 14.23 -1.29
CA MET A 325 -8.28 14.24 -2.62
C MET A 325 -7.07 15.17 -2.63
N ARG A 326 -7.16 16.35 -2.02
CA ARG A 326 -6.00 17.28 -1.92
C ARG A 326 -4.82 16.67 -1.16
N GLU A 327 -5.08 15.82 -0.16
CA GLU A 327 -4.02 15.06 0.51
C GLU A 327 -3.37 14.06 -0.46
N LEU A 328 -4.16 13.29 -1.21
CA LEU A 328 -3.65 12.31 -2.18
C LEU A 328 -2.92 12.97 -3.36
N ASP A 329 -3.36 14.15 -3.80
CA ASP A 329 -2.66 14.95 -4.82
C ASP A 329 -1.30 15.46 -4.34
N SER A 330 -1.05 15.46 -3.04
CA SER A 330 0.22 15.94 -2.47
C SER A 330 1.35 14.91 -2.54
N VAL A 331 1.08 13.67 -2.88
CA VAL A 331 2.08 12.62 -3.03
C VAL A 331 2.37 12.33 -4.50
N SER A 332 3.51 11.71 -4.76
CA SER A 332 3.90 11.36 -6.14
C SER A 332 2.96 10.32 -6.75
N HIS A 333 2.20 10.71 -7.74
CA HIS A 333 1.25 9.86 -8.46
C HIS A 333 1.21 10.19 -9.95
N ARG A 334 0.59 9.33 -10.75
CA ARG A 334 0.13 9.64 -12.12
C ARG A 334 -1.33 10.04 -12.05
N GLU A 335 -1.92 10.46 -13.18
CA GLU A 335 -3.37 10.69 -13.22
C GLU A 335 -4.12 9.57 -12.53
N TYR A 336 -5.08 9.93 -11.70
CA TYR A 336 -5.92 8.96 -11.01
C TYR A 336 -7.06 8.44 -11.88
N ALA A 337 -7.42 7.19 -11.66
CA ALA A 337 -8.59 6.53 -12.21
C ALA A 337 -9.13 5.51 -11.20
N THR A 338 -10.36 5.08 -11.38
CA THR A 338 -10.98 4.03 -10.55
C THR A 338 -10.53 2.61 -10.90
N GLY A 339 -9.54 2.47 -11.79
CA GLY A 339 -9.14 1.18 -12.32
C GLY A 339 -10.25 0.59 -13.18
N PHE A 340 -10.63 -0.66 -12.90
CA PHE A 340 -11.69 -1.37 -13.61
C PHE A 340 -12.99 -1.50 -12.80
N TYR A 341 -13.06 -0.95 -11.60
CA TYR A 341 -14.17 -1.16 -10.67
C TYR A 341 -15.53 -0.72 -11.21
N LEU A 342 -15.57 0.43 -11.88
CA LEU A 342 -16.81 1.09 -12.33
C LEU A 342 -17.01 1.01 -13.84
N ASP A 343 -15.94 0.90 -14.63
CA ASP A 343 -15.96 1.12 -16.06
C ASP A 343 -15.62 -0.11 -16.88
N ASP A 344 -16.22 -0.19 -18.06
CA ASP A 344 -15.82 -1.11 -19.11
C ASP A 344 -14.40 -0.71 -19.58
N PRO A 345 -13.39 -1.58 -19.41
CA PRO A 345 -12.00 -1.31 -19.79
C PRO A 345 -11.83 -0.98 -21.28
N MET A 346 -12.85 -1.27 -22.10
CA MET A 346 -12.88 -0.91 -23.50
C MET A 346 -13.34 0.54 -23.75
N LYS A 347 -13.99 1.18 -22.77
CA LYS A 347 -14.50 2.55 -22.88
C LYS A 347 -13.59 3.59 -22.26
N GLU A 348 -12.91 3.25 -21.18
CA GLU A 348 -11.89 4.10 -20.56
C GLU A 348 -10.53 3.41 -20.58
N PRO A 349 -9.66 3.74 -21.55
CA PRO A 349 -8.34 3.16 -21.60
C PRO A 349 -7.56 3.54 -20.33
N GLN A 350 -6.99 2.51 -19.68
CA GLN A 350 -6.10 2.68 -18.51
C GLN A 350 -4.81 3.45 -18.87
N LEU A 351 -4.68 3.86 -20.13
CA LEU A 351 -3.48 4.49 -20.67
C LEU A 351 -3.60 6.01 -20.57
N VAL A 352 -2.57 6.66 -20.09
CA VAL A 352 -2.46 8.11 -20.01
C VAL A 352 -1.69 8.69 -21.17
N GLN A 353 -2.06 9.90 -21.54
CA GLN A 353 -1.38 10.72 -22.54
C GLN A 353 -0.02 11.26 -22.06
N GLY A 354 0.36 11.02 -20.82
CA GLY A 354 1.66 11.43 -20.29
C GLY A 354 2.11 10.57 -19.15
N GLY A 355 3.27 9.92 -19.26
CA GLY A 355 3.82 9.05 -18.22
C GLY A 355 4.41 9.78 -17.02
N HIS A 356 4.12 11.08 -16.84
CA HIS A 356 4.72 11.87 -15.78
C HIS A 356 4.09 11.58 -14.44
N TYR A 357 4.95 11.53 -13.43
CA TYR A 357 4.49 11.67 -12.06
C TYR A 357 4.12 13.15 -11.81
N ILE A 358 2.90 13.36 -11.33
CA ILE A 358 2.48 14.62 -10.75
C ILE A 358 3.31 14.82 -9.49
N GLY A 359 3.82 16.04 -9.29
CA GLY A 359 4.85 16.31 -8.30
C GLY A 359 4.38 16.09 -6.87
N GLU A 360 5.26 15.48 -6.09
CA GLU A 360 5.10 15.34 -4.64
C GLU A 360 5.42 16.69 -3.96
N LYS A 361 4.63 17.09 -2.96
CA LYS A 361 5.05 18.16 -2.04
C LYS A 361 6.36 17.75 -1.36
N ALA A 362 7.30 18.68 -1.24
CA ALA A 362 8.55 18.36 -0.59
C ALA A 362 8.31 17.95 0.87
N TYR A 363 8.78 16.77 1.24
CA TYR A 363 8.77 16.22 2.59
C TYR A 363 9.92 16.84 3.38
N TYR A 364 9.66 17.82 4.23
CA TYR A 364 10.68 18.55 4.96
C TYR A 364 11.33 17.73 6.08
N GLY A 365 10.55 17.00 6.86
CA GLY A 365 11.09 16.21 7.96
C GLY A 365 10.05 15.48 8.77
N THR A 366 10.53 14.61 9.66
CA THR A 366 9.73 13.87 10.63
C THR A 366 9.97 14.43 12.03
N ALA A 367 8.91 14.67 12.79
CA ALA A 367 8.99 15.03 14.20
C ALA A 367 9.56 13.87 15.01
N LEU A 368 10.44 14.20 15.94
CA LEU A 368 11.11 13.26 16.83
C LEU A 368 10.62 13.44 18.28
N GLU A 369 10.91 12.43 19.08
CA GLU A 369 10.69 12.53 20.53
C GLU A 369 11.43 13.74 21.13
N THR A 370 10.72 14.52 21.94
CA THR A 370 11.26 15.68 22.65
C THR A 370 11.70 15.35 24.09
N GLU A 371 11.35 14.17 24.57
CA GLU A 371 11.61 13.73 25.95
C GLU A 371 12.79 12.75 26.07
N SER A 372 13.43 12.37 24.95
CA SER A 372 14.63 11.52 25.01
C SER A 372 15.78 12.23 25.73
N PRO A 373 16.76 11.50 26.29
CA PRO A 373 17.93 12.12 26.97
C PRO A 373 18.68 13.10 26.06
N GLU A 374 18.85 12.75 24.78
CA GLU A 374 19.50 13.59 23.77
C GLU A 374 18.69 14.85 23.49
N ALA A 375 17.36 14.72 23.29
CA ALA A 375 16.47 15.83 23.04
C ALA A 375 16.45 16.82 24.22
N ARG A 376 16.43 16.31 25.44
CA ARG A 376 16.51 17.14 26.66
C ARG A 376 17.83 17.89 26.77
N ALA A 377 18.97 17.27 26.41
CA ALA A 377 20.27 17.91 26.40
C ALA A 377 20.34 19.03 25.34
N GLU A 378 19.85 18.77 24.14
CA GLU A 378 19.74 19.76 23.06
C GLU A 378 18.85 20.94 23.50
N LEU A 379 17.67 20.64 24.02
CA LEU A 379 16.72 21.65 24.50
C LEU A 379 17.31 22.49 25.65
N ALA A 380 18.04 21.88 26.60
CA ALA A 380 18.73 22.61 27.65
C ALA A 380 19.75 23.60 27.08
N THR A 381 20.47 23.22 26.03
CA THR A 381 21.42 24.10 25.34
C THR A 381 20.69 25.28 24.65
N ILE A 382 19.55 24.99 23.98
CA ILE A 382 18.71 26.02 23.35
C ILE A 382 18.20 27.02 24.37
N LEU A 383 17.70 26.54 25.52
CA LEU A 383 17.20 27.38 26.60
C LEU A 383 18.31 28.22 27.24
N ALA A 384 19.53 27.68 27.36
CA ALA A 384 20.70 28.42 27.85
C ALA A 384 21.07 29.62 26.94
N ASN A 385 20.74 29.53 25.65
CA ASN A 385 20.89 30.63 24.69
C ASN A 385 19.72 31.65 24.73
N GLN A 386 18.93 31.64 25.83
CA GLN A 386 17.75 32.51 26.03
C GLN A 386 16.63 32.37 25.00
N ILE A 387 16.55 31.24 24.32
CA ILE A 387 15.48 30.91 23.38
C ILE A 387 14.36 30.23 24.16
N PRO A 388 13.16 30.83 24.30
CA PRO A 388 12.09 30.26 25.11
C PRO A 388 11.52 29.00 24.47
N TYR A 389 11.18 27.98 25.25
CA TYR A 389 10.58 26.74 24.77
C TYR A 389 9.21 26.97 24.13
N GLU A 390 8.40 27.87 24.71
CA GLU A 390 7.06 28.22 24.25
C GLU A 390 6.88 29.73 24.22
N THR A 391 6.19 30.25 23.22
CA THR A 391 5.83 31.66 23.02
C THR A 391 4.40 31.76 22.52
N ALA A 392 3.91 32.97 22.24
CA ALA A 392 2.64 33.18 21.56
C ALA A 392 2.59 32.54 20.15
N ASP A 393 3.75 32.40 19.51
CA ASP A 393 3.86 31.81 18.17
C ASP A 393 3.97 30.28 18.18
N GLY A 394 3.88 29.64 19.33
CA GLY A 394 3.89 28.20 19.50
C GLY A 394 5.04 27.65 20.33
N ARG A 395 5.26 26.34 20.22
CA ARG A 395 6.20 25.54 20.99
C ARG A 395 7.32 24.98 20.11
N LEU A 396 8.50 24.79 20.67
CA LEU A 396 9.62 24.13 19.98
C LEU A 396 9.42 22.64 19.89
N TYR A 397 9.58 22.11 18.68
CA TYR A 397 9.57 20.67 18.38
C TYR A 397 10.84 20.27 17.64
N ARG A 398 11.26 19.03 17.86
CA ARG A 398 12.46 18.43 17.29
C ARG A 398 12.11 17.68 16.01
N PHE A 399 12.85 17.91 14.93
CA PHE A 399 12.63 17.25 13.62
C PHE A 399 13.93 16.67 13.09
N MET A 400 13.79 15.60 12.30
CA MET A 400 14.85 15.07 11.44
C MET A 400 14.57 15.46 10.00
N GLU A 401 15.49 16.19 9.41
CA GLU A 401 15.37 16.72 8.05
C GLU A 401 15.37 15.61 7.00
N LYS A 402 14.57 15.78 5.95
CA LYS A 402 14.49 14.94 4.75
C LYS A 402 14.76 15.72 3.47
N ASN A 403 14.30 16.96 3.41
CA ASN A 403 14.60 17.91 2.36
C ASN A 403 14.83 19.28 2.99
N LYS A 404 15.60 20.11 2.28
CA LYS A 404 15.96 21.45 2.72
C LYS A 404 14.76 22.30 3.14
N VAL A 405 14.72 22.68 4.40
CA VAL A 405 13.75 23.62 4.96
C VAL A 405 14.43 24.96 5.25
N ARG A 406 13.71 26.07 5.04
CA ARG A 406 14.18 27.45 5.31
C ARG A 406 13.27 28.14 6.30
N ALA A 407 13.80 29.09 7.02
CA ALA A 407 13.00 30.05 7.76
C ALA A 407 12.06 30.82 6.78
N ALA A 408 10.85 31.08 7.24
CA ALA A 408 9.74 31.67 6.47
C ALA A 408 9.15 30.82 5.35
N ASP A 409 9.60 29.57 5.15
CA ASP A 409 8.94 28.67 4.21
C ASP A 409 7.49 28.39 4.67
N PRO A 410 6.52 28.32 3.73
CA PRO A 410 5.20 27.79 4.01
C PRO A 410 5.31 26.29 4.30
N ALA A 411 4.73 25.84 5.38
CA ALA A 411 4.77 24.44 5.79
C ALA A 411 3.41 23.93 6.28
N GLU A 412 3.26 22.64 6.27
CA GLU A 412 2.15 21.91 6.89
C GLU A 412 2.70 20.78 7.74
N VAL A 413 2.03 20.50 8.86
CA VAL A 413 2.26 19.27 9.62
C VAL A 413 1.05 18.36 9.47
N ILE A 414 1.31 17.10 9.11
CA ILE A 414 0.33 16.03 9.02
C ILE A 414 0.47 15.17 10.28
N SER A 415 -0.65 14.94 10.95
CA SER A 415 -0.74 14.02 12.09
C SER A 415 -1.76 12.90 11.79
N PRO A 416 -1.69 11.75 12.46
CA PRO A 416 -2.69 10.70 12.30
C PRO A 416 -4.12 11.21 12.54
N GLY A 417 -5.04 10.89 11.63
CA GLY A 417 -6.44 11.30 11.69
C GLY A 417 -6.71 12.76 11.33
N LYS A 418 -5.71 13.49 10.81
CA LYS A 418 -5.85 14.89 10.40
C LYS A 418 -5.25 15.14 9.03
N THR A 419 -5.81 16.11 8.31
CA THR A 419 -5.19 16.71 7.12
C THR A 419 -4.07 17.68 7.54
N GLY A 420 -3.26 18.13 6.57
CA GLY A 420 -2.14 19.04 6.84
C GLY A 420 -2.57 20.35 7.50
N GLN A 421 -1.98 20.66 8.64
CA GLN A 421 -2.20 21.93 9.36
C GLN A 421 -1.12 22.94 8.95
N PHE A 422 -1.54 24.06 8.36
CA PHE A 422 -0.66 25.07 7.78
C PHE A 422 -0.04 25.99 8.83
N PHE A 423 1.23 26.37 8.61
CA PHE A 423 1.94 27.42 9.35
C PHE A 423 3.12 27.95 8.52
N TYR A 424 3.71 29.06 8.95
CA TYR A 424 5.01 29.50 8.42
C TYR A 424 6.13 29.03 9.35
N VAL A 425 7.18 28.45 8.78
CA VAL A 425 8.38 28.06 9.53
C VAL A 425 9.01 29.32 10.11
N GLY A 426 9.11 29.39 11.44
CA GLY A 426 9.80 30.47 12.11
C GLY A 426 11.32 30.29 12.07
N GLU A 427 11.99 30.70 13.15
CA GLU A 427 13.41 30.46 13.33
C GLU A 427 13.70 28.97 13.46
N LEU A 428 14.79 28.55 12.80
CA LEU A 428 15.32 27.19 12.87
C LEU A 428 16.54 27.15 13.75
N TYR A 429 16.65 26.15 14.60
CA TYR A 429 17.76 25.97 15.53
C TYR A 429 18.43 24.62 15.31
N ASP A 430 19.77 24.61 15.33
CA ASP A 430 20.50 23.34 15.39
C ASP A 430 20.56 22.76 16.82
N THR A 431 21.17 21.61 16.97
CA THR A 431 21.31 20.91 18.26
C THR A 431 22.16 21.66 19.29
N GLU A 432 22.93 22.67 18.86
CA GLU A 432 23.73 23.56 19.69
C GLU A 432 23.00 24.90 20.00
N GLY A 433 21.74 25.04 19.59
CA GLY A 433 20.94 26.24 19.80
C GLY A 433 21.34 27.45 18.94
N ARG A 434 22.08 27.24 17.86
CA ARG A 434 22.42 28.29 16.91
C ARG A 434 21.31 28.48 15.91
N ILE A 435 20.94 29.73 15.63
CA ILE A 435 19.98 30.05 14.59
C ILE A 435 20.54 29.70 13.21
N ARG A 436 19.73 29.06 12.40
CA ARG A 436 20.04 28.65 11.03
C ARG A 436 19.05 29.29 10.06
N ALA A 437 19.55 29.85 8.97
CA ALA A 437 18.70 30.34 7.88
C ALA A 437 18.01 29.17 7.12
N ASN A 438 18.63 28.01 7.12
CA ASN A 438 18.11 26.80 6.52
C ASN A 438 18.77 25.56 7.12
N ILE A 439 18.13 24.40 6.92
CA ILE A 439 18.66 23.07 7.27
C ILE A 439 18.92 22.36 5.92
N PRO A 440 20.19 22.25 5.49
CA PRO A 440 20.52 21.91 4.10
C PRO A 440 20.84 20.44 3.82
N HIS A 441 21.07 19.60 4.85
CA HIS A 441 21.57 18.25 4.67
C HIS A 441 20.60 17.20 5.22
N PRO A 442 20.32 16.14 4.44
CA PRO A 442 19.47 15.04 4.88
C PRO A 442 19.91 14.46 6.23
N GLN A 443 18.94 14.13 7.06
CA GLN A 443 19.10 13.58 8.42
C GLN A 443 19.67 14.57 9.48
N MET A 444 19.84 15.86 9.15
CA MET A 444 20.14 16.84 10.19
C MET A 444 18.98 16.91 11.21
N ILE A 445 19.34 16.97 12.49
CA ILE A 445 18.39 17.27 13.54
C ILE A 445 18.28 18.77 13.66
N PHE A 446 17.05 19.26 13.77
CA PHE A 446 16.77 20.67 13.99
C PHE A 446 15.54 20.87 14.88
N TRP A 447 15.44 22.04 15.46
CA TRP A 447 14.30 22.47 16.23
C TRP A 447 13.60 23.61 15.51
N ALA A 448 12.28 23.56 15.49
CA ALA A 448 11.42 24.60 14.90
C ALA A 448 10.21 24.85 15.78
N ARG A 449 9.73 26.09 15.80
CA ARG A 449 8.52 26.45 16.51
C ARG A 449 7.29 26.16 15.66
N VAL A 450 6.31 25.47 16.25
CA VAL A 450 5.04 25.13 15.59
C VAL A 450 3.88 25.62 16.46
N PRO A 451 2.86 26.31 15.90
CA PRO A 451 1.79 26.96 16.67
C PRO A 451 0.72 26.00 17.18
N PHE A 452 0.85 24.70 16.95
CA PHE A 452 -0.07 23.66 17.40
C PHE A 452 0.71 22.44 17.89
N ALA A 453 0.00 21.48 18.51
CA ALA A 453 0.61 20.26 19.04
C ALA A 453 1.14 19.36 17.93
N VAL A 454 2.37 18.88 18.09
CA VAL A 454 3.08 17.94 17.21
C VAL A 454 3.54 16.76 18.05
N ALA A 455 3.33 15.55 17.53
CA ALA A 455 3.79 14.31 18.16
C ALA A 455 4.96 13.70 17.36
N ALA A 456 5.73 12.85 18.02
CA ALA A 456 6.76 12.09 17.33
C ALA A 456 6.14 11.21 16.22
N GLY A 457 6.74 11.26 15.05
CA GLY A 457 6.21 10.59 13.84
C GLY A 457 5.36 11.47 12.94
N ASP A 458 4.92 12.66 13.41
CA ASP A 458 4.24 13.63 12.56
C ASP A 458 5.16 14.12 11.44
N ILE A 459 4.58 14.43 10.30
CA ILE A 459 5.32 14.78 9.08
C ILE A 459 5.18 16.26 8.77
N MET A 460 6.31 16.96 8.68
CA MET A 460 6.38 18.33 8.15
C MET A 460 6.64 18.28 6.64
N ARG A 461 5.83 19.01 5.88
CA ARG A 461 5.96 19.14 4.41
C ARG A 461 5.79 20.59 3.95
N VAL A 462 6.08 20.84 2.66
CA VAL A 462 5.76 22.14 2.02
C VAL A 462 4.28 22.45 2.18
N GLY A 463 3.94 23.67 2.59
CA GLY A 463 2.59 24.20 2.64
C GLY A 463 2.15 24.76 1.28
N ASN A 464 0.86 24.70 0.99
CA ASN A 464 0.25 25.49 -0.07
C ASN A 464 -0.20 26.83 0.54
N LYS A 465 0.14 27.93 -0.15
CA LYS A 465 -0.46 29.24 0.16
C LYS A 465 -1.94 29.23 -0.20
#